data_df323fdac84c4404a7131de230012448
#
_entry.id   df323fdac84c4404a7131de230012448
#
_cell.length_a   1.000
_cell.length_b   1.000
_cell.length_c   1.000
_cell.angle_alpha   90.00
_cell.angle_beta   90.00
_cell.angle_gamma   90.00
#
_symmetry.space_group_name_H-M   'P 1'
#
loop_
_entity.id
_entity.type
_entity.pdbx_description
1 polymer ?
#
loop_
_entity_poly.entity_id
_entity_poly.type
_entity_poly.pdbx_seq_one_letter_code
_entity_poly.pdbx_strand_id
1 'polypeptide(L)' 'MPYQTNDDLPSSVTRHLPPHAQDIYRAAFNHAFAAHVGDPRQEEASHRIAWAAVKRVYVKSGDTWVARDDLPA' A
#
# COMPACT_ATOMS: atom_id res chain seq x y z
N MET A 1 4.86 -1.63 13.24
CA MET A 1 6.25 -1.85 12.83
C MET A 1 6.40 -1.65 11.34
N PRO A 2 7.44 -0.97 10.87
CA PRO A 2 7.70 -0.91 9.45
C PRO A 2 7.94 -2.30 8.87
N TYR A 3 7.63 -2.46 7.60
CA TYR A 3 7.77 -3.74 6.93
C TYR A 3 9.08 -3.79 6.15
N GLN A 4 9.87 -4.82 6.34
CA GLN A 4 11.18 -4.94 5.69
C GLN A 4 11.06 -5.54 4.29
N THR A 5 10.08 -6.41 4.08
CA THR A 5 9.84 -7.05 2.79
C THR A 5 8.35 -7.07 2.50
N ASN A 6 8.00 -7.37 1.26
CA ASN A 6 6.58 -7.50 0.89
C ASN A 6 5.91 -8.67 1.60
N ASP A 7 6.68 -9.71 1.93
CA ASP A 7 6.14 -10.87 2.64
C ASP A 7 5.68 -10.51 4.06
N ASP A 8 6.20 -9.42 4.62
CA ASP A 8 5.81 -8.95 5.94
C ASP A 8 4.49 -8.18 5.94
N LEU A 9 4.00 -7.78 4.76
CA LEU A 9 2.75 -7.05 4.65
C LEU A 9 1.58 -7.93 5.09
N PRO A 10 0.49 -7.31 5.61
CA PRO A 10 -0.70 -8.06 5.95
C PRO A 10 -1.24 -8.87 4.76
N SER A 11 -1.78 -10.04 5.01
CA SER A 11 -2.31 -10.89 3.96
C SER A 11 -3.43 -10.21 3.17
N SER A 12 -4.19 -9.33 3.80
CA SER A 12 -5.22 -8.55 3.11
C SER A 12 -4.64 -7.63 2.04
N VAL A 13 -3.36 -7.28 2.17
CA VAL A 13 -2.64 -6.48 1.18
C VAL A 13 -2.02 -7.37 0.12
N THR A 14 -1.25 -8.38 0.53
CA THR A 14 -0.50 -9.24 -0.40
C THR A 14 -1.41 -10.04 -1.31
N ARG A 15 -2.61 -10.42 -0.82
CA ARG A 15 -3.55 -11.23 -1.59
C ARG A 15 -4.20 -10.46 -2.74
N HIS A 16 -4.24 -9.14 -2.65
CA HIS A 16 -4.97 -8.31 -3.61
C HIS A 16 -4.06 -7.47 -4.52
N LEU A 17 -2.83 -7.23 -4.10
CA LEU A 17 -1.93 -6.34 -4.83
C LEU A 17 -0.86 -7.14 -5.57
N PRO A 18 -0.58 -6.78 -6.85
CA PRO A 18 0.58 -7.33 -7.54
C PRO A 18 1.88 -6.85 -6.89
N PRO A 19 3.03 -7.51 -7.18
CA PRO A 19 4.29 -7.20 -6.49
C PRO A 19 4.69 -5.72 -6.53
N HIS A 20 4.56 -5.06 -7.66
CA HIS A 20 4.93 -3.64 -7.76
C HIS A 20 4.03 -2.76 -6.88
N ALA A 21 2.73 -3.08 -6.83
CA ALA A 21 1.80 -2.36 -5.95
C ALA A 21 2.14 -2.61 -4.47
N GLN A 22 2.60 -3.81 -4.13
CA GLN A 22 3.07 -4.11 -2.78
C GLN A 22 4.30 -3.27 -2.44
N ASP A 23 5.22 -3.08 -3.37
CA ASP A 23 6.37 -2.20 -3.17
C ASP A 23 5.95 -0.78 -2.83
N ILE A 24 4.97 -0.27 -3.57
CA ILE A 24 4.44 1.08 -3.34
C ILE A 24 3.79 1.17 -1.97
N TYR A 25 2.98 0.17 -1.61
CA TYR A 25 2.32 0.13 -0.31
C TYR A 25 3.35 0.13 0.82
N ARG A 26 4.33 -0.75 0.72
CA ARG A 26 5.36 -0.90 1.75
C ARG A 26 6.17 0.38 1.95
N ALA A 27 6.62 0.97 0.85
CA ALA A 27 7.40 2.21 0.91
C ALA A 27 6.60 3.35 1.54
N ALA A 28 5.35 3.51 1.12
CA ALA A 28 4.48 4.57 1.63
C ALA A 28 4.13 4.34 3.10
N PHE A 29 3.84 3.08 3.47
CA PHE A 29 3.56 2.73 4.86
C PHE A 29 4.74 3.06 5.76
N ASN A 30 5.94 2.60 5.38
CA ASN A 30 7.12 2.80 6.19
C ASN A 30 7.45 4.29 6.37
N HIS A 31 7.30 5.06 5.30
CA HIS A 31 7.53 6.50 5.36
C HIS A 31 6.52 7.18 6.30
N ALA A 32 5.24 6.86 6.15
CA ALA A 32 4.18 7.43 6.97
C ALA A 32 4.33 7.02 8.44
N PHE A 33 4.69 5.76 8.68
CA PHE A 33 4.87 5.24 10.03
C PHE A 33 5.97 6.02 10.76
N ALA A 34 7.09 6.27 10.09
CA ALA A 34 8.17 7.06 10.66
C ALA A 34 7.76 8.51 10.91
N ALA A 35 6.95 9.09 10.02
CA ALA A 35 6.50 10.47 10.13
C ALA A 35 5.48 10.68 11.24
N HIS A 36 4.79 9.63 11.68
CA HIS A 36 3.72 9.70 12.68
C HIS A 36 4.12 9.10 14.03
N VAL A 37 5.42 9.07 14.33
CA VAL A 37 5.92 8.57 15.62
C VAL A 37 5.24 9.34 16.75
N GLY A 38 4.71 8.60 17.73
CA GLY A 38 4.03 9.19 18.87
C GLY A 38 2.54 9.46 18.67
N ASP A 39 2.04 9.28 17.45
CA ASP A 39 0.61 9.45 17.15
C ASP A 39 -0.14 8.18 17.63
N PRO A 40 -1.22 8.32 18.44
CA PRO A 40 -2.02 7.16 18.83
C PRO A 40 -2.59 6.37 17.66
N ARG A 41 -2.74 7.01 16.49
CA ARG A 41 -3.27 6.38 15.28
C ARG A 41 -2.18 6.15 14.23
N GLN A 42 -0.93 6.01 14.67
CA GLN A 42 0.20 5.86 13.77
C GLN A 42 0.01 4.75 12.75
N GLU A 43 -0.40 3.57 13.19
CA GLU A 43 -0.58 2.44 12.29
C GLU A 43 -1.77 2.64 11.36
N GLU A 44 -2.89 3.10 11.89
CA GLU A 44 -4.09 3.36 11.09
C GLU A 44 -3.83 4.41 10.01
N ALA A 45 -3.18 5.51 10.38
CA ALA A 45 -2.83 6.56 9.43
C ALA A 45 -1.87 6.06 8.35
N SER A 46 -0.92 5.22 8.74
CA SER A 46 0.07 4.66 7.82
C SER A 46 -0.58 3.75 6.77
N HIS A 47 -1.54 2.92 7.18
CA HIS A 47 -2.28 2.08 6.24
C HIS A 47 -3.12 2.93 5.28
N ARG A 48 -3.77 3.97 5.77
CA ARG A 48 -4.57 4.85 4.93
C ARG A 48 -3.70 5.56 3.89
N ILE A 49 -2.56 6.06 4.30
CA ILE A 49 -1.61 6.74 3.41
C ILE A 49 -1.05 5.76 2.38
N ALA A 50 -0.74 4.54 2.82
CA ALA A 50 -0.22 3.51 1.92
C ALA A 50 -1.25 3.16 0.82
N TRP A 51 -2.51 2.96 1.19
CA TRP A 51 -3.56 2.70 0.20
C TRP A 51 -3.75 3.88 -0.76
N ALA A 52 -3.67 5.11 -0.25
CA ALA A 52 -3.77 6.28 -1.11
C ALA A 52 -2.65 6.32 -2.14
N ALA A 53 -1.43 5.95 -1.74
CA ALA A 53 -0.29 5.88 -2.65
C ALA A 53 -0.51 4.84 -3.75
N VAL A 54 -1.01 3.66 -3.39
CA VAL A 54 -1.31 2.61 -4.36
C VAL A 54 -2.36 3.10 -5.36
N LYS A 55 -3.41 3.76 -4.88
CA LYS A 55 -4.51 4.23 -5.73
C LYS A 55 -4.10 5.29 -6.75
N ARG A 56 -2.97 5.92 -6.56
CA ARG A 56 -2.45 6.89 -7.55
C ARG A 56 -1.95 6.19 -8.81
N VAL A 57 -1.47 4.95 -8.67
CA VAL A 57 -0.82 4.21 -9.76
C VAL A 57 -1.69 3.04 -10.21
N TYR A 58 -2.49 2.49 -9.32
CA TYR A 58 -3.31 1.31 -9.57
C TYR A 58 -4.78 1.63 -9.35
N VAL A 59 -5.62 0.85 -9.98
CA VAL A 59 -7.08 0.95 -9.82
C VAL A 59 -7.63 -0.46 -9.69
N LYS A 60 -8.66 -0.59 -8.87
CA LYS A 60 -9.33 -1.88 -8.68
C LYS A 60 -10.20 -2.20 -9.89
N SER A 61 -9.98 -3.37 -10.48
CA SER A 61 -10.76 -3.87 -11.61
C SER A 61 -11.30 -5.24 -11.22
N GLY A 62 -12.60 -5.30 -10.89
CA GLY A 62 -13.16 -6.51 -10.32
C GLY A 62 -12.50 -6.83 -8.98
N ASP A 63 -11.92 -8.00 -8.87
CA ASP A 63 -11.25 -8.45 -7.62
C ASP A 63 -9.75 -8.19 -7.62
N THR A 64 -9.21 -7.58 -8.67
CA THR A 64 -7.77 -7.38 -8.80
C THR A 64 -7.43 -5.91 -8.93
N TRP A 65 -6.19 -5.58 -8.64
CA TRP A 65 -5.65 -4.24 -8.84
C TRP A 65 -4.76 -4.25 -10.07
N VAL A 66 -4.99 -3.33 -10.98
CA VAL A 66 -4.23 -3.21 -12.23
C VAL A 66 -3.64 -1.82 -12.35
N ALA A 67 -2.50 -1.71 -13.00
CA ALA A 67 -1.87 -0.41 -13.23
C ALA A 67 -2.79 0.45 -14.08
N ARG A 68 -2.88 1.73 -13.73
CA ARG A 68 -3.76 2.66 -14.49
C ARG A 68 -3.34 2.76 -15.95
N ASP A 69 -2.04 2.65 -16.23
CA ASP A 69 -1.53 2.72 -17.59
C ASP A 69 -1.92 1.52 -18.45
N ASP A 70 -2.32 0.42 -17.82
CA ASP A 70 -2.74 -0.80 -18.52
C ASP A 70 -4.21 -0.82 -18.84
N LEU A 71 -4.97 0.19 -18.41
CA LEU A 71 -6.39 0.25 -18.69
C LEU A 71 -6.65 0.72 -20.12
N PRO A 72 -7.70 0.18 -20.77
CA PRO A 72 -8.11 0.70 -22.08
C PRO A 72 -8.50 2.17 -21.96
N ALA A 73 -8.23 2.90 -23.00
CA ALA A 73 -8.59 4.33 -23.07
C ALA A 73 -10.09 4.55 -23.05
#